data_746bf36ad9d4452c090686a4059c1d6d
#
_entry.id   746bf36ad9d4452c090686a4059c1d6d
#
_cell.length_a   1.000
_cell.length_b   1.000
_cell.length_c   1.000
_cell.angle_alpha   90.00
_cell.angle_beta   90.00
_cell.angle_gamma   90.00
#
_symmetry.space_group_name_H-M   'P 1'
#
loop_
_entity.id
_entity.type
_entity.pdbx_description
1 polymer ?
#
loop_
_entity_poly.entity_id
_entity_poly.type
_entity_poly.pdbx_seq_one_letter_code
_entity_poly.pdbx_strand_id
1 'polypeptide(L)'
;MEQKTPKELGYYFPAEFAQHEATWLSFPHKEASWPGKINSIYPNYSAFVKELALSEKVRVNVNDEAMKTFAIMHFEKAGVDMKQVEFFIHPTNDAWCRDHGPAFLLNKNTTEKTIVDWGYNAWGNKYPPYDLDDVIPTLIAKQFNLPVFYPGIVMEGGSVEFNGKGTLLTSTACLLNPNRNPHLHQEQIEKYLCDYYGVEQILWVNEGIIGDDTDGHIDDTVRFVNANTVLTVVEEKKNDDNYELLQHNLKQLKQMRLLNGQQLNIVELPM
;
A
#
# COMPACT_ATOMS: atom_id res chain seq x y z
N MET A 1 3.57 -2.58 32.21
CA MET A 1 2.80 -1.45 31.61
C MET A 1 2.50 -1.85 30.20
N GLU A 2 1.25 -1.83 29.78
CA GLU A 2 0.87 -2.07 28.39
C GLU A 2 1.54 -1.00 27.50
N GLN A 3 2.08 -1.41 26.39
CA GLN A 3 2.70 -0.49 25.43
C GLN A 3 1.58 0.35 24.77
N LYS A 4 1.69 1.67 24.81
CA LYS A 4 0.73 2.56 24.16
C LYS A 4 0.73 2.36 22.65
N THR A 5 -0.44 2.42 22.04
CA THR A 5 -0.60 2.34 20.59
C THR A 5 -0.17 3.65 19.91
N PRO A 6 0.13 3.62 18.60
CA PRO A 6 0.39 4.84 17.84
C PRO A 6 -0.69 5.90 18.01
N LYS A 7 -1.97 5.51 17.96
CA LYS A 7 -3.12 6.40 18.15
C LYS A 7 -3.08 7.13 19.51
N GLU A 8 -2.81 6.40 20.60
CA GLU A 8 -2.72 6.96 21.95
C GLU A 8 -1.54 7.93 22.12
N LEU A 9 -0.53 7.81 21.26
CA LEU A 9 0.62 8.70 21.20
C LEU A 9 0.43 9.87 20.24
N GLY A 10 -0.74 9.96 19.58
CA GLY A 10 -1.08 11.05 18.66
C GLY A 10 -0.60 10.87 17.23
N TYR A 11 -0.19 9.66 16.85
CA TYR A 11 0.16 9.36 15.47
C TYR A 11 -1.06 9.06 14.60
N TYR A 12 -0.94 9.33 13.31
CA TYR A 12 -1.94 9.02 12.29
C TYR A 12 -1.27 8.68 10.96
N PHE A 13 -1.96 7.94 10.12
CA PHE A 13 -1.52 7.67 8.75
C PHE A 13 -2.06 8.76 7.80
N PRO A 14 -1.18 9.46 7.06
CA PRO A 14 -1.60 10.48 6.10
C PRO A 14 -2.27 9.86 4.87
N ALA A 15 -3.07 10.66 4.16
CA ALA A 15 -3.56 10.25 2.84
C ALA A 15 -2.42 10.19 1.82
N GLU A 16 -2.56 9.33 0.81
CA GLU A 16 -1.54 9.19 -0.24
C GLU A 16 -1.40 10.46 -1.10
N PHE A 17 -2.47 11.23 -1.28
CA PHE A 17 -2.42 12.53 -1.96
C PHE A 17 -1.82 13.68 -1.10
N ALA A 18 -1.37 13.41 0.14
CA ALA A 18 -0.61 14.39 0.93
C ALA A 18 0.77 14.62 0.31
N GLN A 19 1.43 15.72 0.68
CA GLN A 19 2.77 16.01 0.18
C GLN A 19 3.75 14.90 0.61
N HIS A 20 4.40 14.28 -0.36
CA HIS A 20 5.42 13.27 -0.14
C HIS A 20 6.80 13.89 0.12
N GLU A 21 7.59 13.22 0.95
CA GLU A 21 9.03 13.44 1.08
C GLU A 21 9.77 12.57 0.07
N ALA A 22 9.34 11.34 -0.06
CA ALA A 22 9.91 10.35 -0.97
C ALA A 22 8.90 9.21 -1.21
N THR A 23 9.05 8.54 -2.36
CA THR A 23 8.39 7.25 -2.62
C THR A 23 9.39 6.12 -2.51
N TRP A 24 9.04 5.07 -1.76
CA TRP A 24 9.82 3.84 -1.64
C TRP A 24 9.42 2.83 -2.70
N LEU A 25 10.42 2.22 -3.31
CA LEU A 25 10.30 1.18 -4.31
C LEU A 25 11.26 0.02 -3.99
N SER A 26 10.95 -1.18 -4.47
CA SER A 26 11.89 -2.30 -4.53
C SER A 26 12.20 -2.61 -5.99
N PHE A 27 13.49 -2.76 -6.34
CA PHE A 27 13.88 -2.97 -7.74
C PHE A 27 13.43 -4.35 -8.24
N PRO A 28 12.76 -4.44 -9.40
CA PRO A 28 12.27 -5.71 -9.93
C PRO A 28 13.41 -6.66 -10.30
N HIS A 29 13.36 -7.91 -9.83
CA HIS A 29 14.43 -8.88 -10.04
C HIS A 29 13.96 -10.34 -10.13
N LYS A 30 12.71 -10.64 -9.67
CA LYS A 30 12.18 -12.00 -9.64
C LYS A 30 11.55 -12.35 -10.99
N GLU A 31 12.21 -13.20 -11.78
CA GLU A 31 11.71 -13.63 -13.09
C GLU A 31 10.32 -14.27 -13.01
N ALA A 32 10.02 -15.00 -11.92
CA ALA A 32 8.71 -15.64 -11.73
C ALA A 32 7.53 -14.66 -11.65
N SER A 33 7.77 -13.42 -11.24
CA SER A 33 6.73 -12.36 -11.21
C SER A 33 6.45 -11.78 -12.59
N TRP A 34 7.39 -11.92 -13.55
CA TRP A 34 7.25 -11.50 -14.94
C TRP A 34 7.78 -12.54 -15.93
N PRO A 35 7.17 -13.74 -16.01
CA PRO A 35 7.71 -14.85 -16.79
C PRO A 35 8.01 -14.47 -18.24
N GLY A 36 9.29 -14.54 -18.65
CA GLY A 36 9.75 -14.20 -19.99
C GLY A 36 9.67 -12.69 -20.33
N LYS A 37 9.32 -11.84 -19.37
CA LYS A 37 9.08 -10.40 -19.61
C LYS A 37 9.92 -9.46 -18.75
N ILE A 38 10.71 -9.95 -17.81
CA ILE A 38 11.44 -9.09 -16.85
C ILE A 38 12.30 -8.03 -17.53
N ASN A 39 12.94 -8.37 -18.66
CA ASN A 39 13.75 -7.42 -19.43
C ASN A 39 12.92 -6.27 -20.01
N SER A 40 11.63 -6.43 -20.25
CA SER A 40 10.73 -5.38 -20.72
C SER A 40 10.20 -4.52 -19.57
N ILE A 41 10.32 -4.99 -18.32
CA ILE A 41 9.92 -4.23 -17.13
C ILE A 41 10.91 -3.10 -16.85
N TYR A 42 12.21 -3.32 -16.97
CA TYR A 42 13.23 -2.32 -16.63
C TYR A 42 13.06 -0.97 -17.31
N PRO A 43 12.78 -0.86 -18.63
CA PRO A 43 12.52 0.43 -19.27
C PRO A 43 11.28 1.13 -18.72
N ASN A 44 10.19 0.38 -18.48
CA ASN A 44 8.94 0.93 -17.96
C ASN A 44 9.08 1.38 -16.50
N TYR A 45 9.74 0.56 -15.68
CA TYR A 45 10.06 0.90 -14.31
C TYR A 45 10.96 2.15 -14.23
N SER A 46 11.96 2.26 -15.12
CA SER A 46 12.83 3.44 -15.19
C SER A 46 12.07 4.69 -15.63
N ALA A 47 11.12 4.55 -16.55
CA ALA A 47 10.25 5.66 -16.94
C ALA A 47 9.37 6.13 -15.77
N PHE A 48 8.82 5.20 -14.99
CA PHE A 48 8.07 5.52 -13.77
C PHE A 48 8.94 6.25 -12.74
N VAL A 49 10.17 5.76 -12.47
CA VAL A 49 11.12 6.43 -11.57
C VAL A 49 11.47 7.83 -12.08
N LYS A 50 11.61 8.01 -13.40
CA LYS A 50 11.88 9.31 -14.00
C LYS A 50 10.78 10.33 -13.70
N GLU A 51 9.52 9.94 -13.86
CA GLU A 51 8.38 10.82 -13.56
C GLU A 51 8.28 11.17 -12.07
N LEU A 52 8.47 10.20 -11.17
CA LEU A 52 8.53 10.44 -9.72
C LEU A 52 9.64 11.42 -9.35
N ALA A 53 10.83 11.26 -9.94
CA ALA A 53 12.00 12.09 -9.66
C ALA A 53 11.84 13.57 -10.08
N LEU A 54 10.77 13.93 -10.80
CA LEU A 54 10.45 15.33 -11.11
C LEU A 54 9.89 16.09 -9.90
N SER A 55 9.28 15.40 -8.94
CA SER A 55 8.55 16.04 -7.86
C SER A 55 9.01 15.63 -6.46
N GLU A 56 9.63 14.46 -6.32
CA GLU A 56 10.00 13.89 -5.02
C GLU A 56 11.24 13.01 -5.11
N LYS A 57 11.80 12.64 -3.97
CA LYS A 57 12.86 11.65 -3.91
C LYS A 57 12.31 10.26 -4.17
N VAL A 58 13.09 9.44 -4.84
CA VAL A 58 12.81 8.02 -5.07
C VAL A 58 13.82 7.18 -4.30
N ARG A 59 13.34 6.40 -3.35
CA ARG A 59 14.14 5.51 -2.51
C ARG A 59 13.95 4.08 -2.99
N VAL A 60 15.04 3.42 -3.36
CA VAL A 60 14.99 2.12 -4.02
C VAL A 60 15.75 1.08 -3.20
N ASN A 61 15.04 0.04 -2.76
CA ASN A 61 15.63 -1.15 -2.19
C ASN A 61 16.26 -1.99 -3.31
N VAL A 62 17.47 -2.46 -3.09
CA VAL A 62 18.21 -3.37 -3.99
C VAL A 62 18.86 -4.47 -3.16
N ASN A 63 19.06 -5.65 -3.74
CA ASN A 63 19.56 -6.80 -3.01
C ASN A 63 21.06 -6.71 -2.70
N ASP A 64 21.83 -6.06 -3.60
CA ASP A 64 23.27 -5.95 -3.48
C ASP A 64 23.82 -4.81 -4.37
N GLU A 65 25.15 -4.59 -4.33
CA GLU A 65 25.81 -3.56 -5.14
C GLU A 65 25.78 -3.86 -6.65
N ALA A 66 25.69 -5.13 -7.05
CA ALA A 66 25.56 -5.50 -8.47
C ALA A 66 24.19 -5.10 -9.01
N MET A 67 23.11 -5.37 -8.27
CA MET A 67 21.76 -4.94 -8.61
C MET A 67 21.66 -3.40 -8.62
N LYS A 68 22.26 -2.72 -7.65
CA LYS A 68 22.33 -1.26 -7.62
C LYS A 68 22.99 -0.70 -8.89
N THR A 69 24.14 -1.26 -9.29
CA THR A 69 24.83 -0.86 -10.50
C THR A 69 23.97 -1.08 -11.75
N PHE A 70 23.27 -2.20 -11.79
CA PHE A 70 22.33 -2.53 -12.87
C PHE A 70 21.17 -1.55 -12.93
N ALA A 71 20.56 -1.22 -11.77
CA ALA A 71 19.49 -0.23 -11.69
C ALA A 71 19.94 1.16 -12.15
N ILE A 72 21.12 1.63 -11.70
CA ILE A 72 21.71 2.90 -12.11
C ILE A 72 21.84 2.98 -13.63
N MET A 73 22.39 1.94 -14.28
CA MET A 73 22.54 1.88 -15.73
C MET A 73 21.17 2.07 -16.45
N HIS A 74 20.12 1.43 -15.97
CA HIS A 74 18.77 1.56 -16.54
C HIS A 74 18.17 2.95 -16.31
N PHE A 75 18.35 3.53 -15.13
CA PHE A 75 17.83 4.85 -14.78
C PHE A 75 18.54 5.96 -15.57
N GLU A 76 19.88 5.91 -15.68
CA GLU A 76 20.65 6.84 -16.48
C GLU A 76 20.26 6.78 -17.97
N LYS A 77 20.09 5.56 -18.52
CA LYS A 77 19.61 5.35 -19.89
C LYS A 77 18.21 5.95 -20.12
N ALA A 78 17.34 5.94 -19.14
CA ALA A 78 16.01 6.55 -19.20
C ALA A 78 16.03 8.08 -18.98
N GLY A 79 17.16 8.64 -18.54
CA GLY A 79 17.31 10.06 -18.24
C GLY A 79 16.66 10.46 -16.90
N VAL A 80 16.74 9.59 -15.89
CA VAL A 80 16.35 9.88 -14.50
C VAL A 80 17.31 10.92 -13.90
N ASP A 81 16.81 11.89 -13.17
CA ASP A 81 17.66 12.74 -12.34
C ASP A 81 18.17 11.96 -11.12
N MET A 82 19.38 11.42 -11.24
CA MET A 82 20.01 10.59 -10.21
C MET A 82 20.27 11.33 -8.88
N LYS A 83 20.18 12.66 -8.83
CA LYS A 83 20.24 13.42 -7.57
C LYS A 83 18.99 13.22 -6.72
N GLN A 84 17.91 12.80 -7.31
CA GLN A 84 16.64 12.48 -6.62
C GLN A 84 16.53 11.01 -6.23
N VAL A 85 17.47 10.14 -6.63
CA VAL A 85 17.41 8.71 -6.33
C VAL A 85 18.37 8.34 -5.21
N GLU A 86 17.84 7.64 -4.21
CA GLU A 86 18.59 7.09 -3.07
C GLU A 86 18.47 5.56 -3.10
N PHE A 87 19.60 4.84 -3.05
CA PHE A 87 19.63 3.37 -3.03
C PHE A 87 19.96 2.85 -1.63
N PHE A 88 19.27 1.77 -1.25
CA PHE A 88 19.48 1.07 0.01
C PHE A 88 19.69 -0.42 -0.26
N ILE A 89 20.73 -1.00 0.35
CA ILE A 89 20.97 -2.44 0.27
C ILE A 89 20.07 -3.12 1.30
N HIS A 90 18.83 -3.33 0.89
CA HIS A 90 17.81 -4.05 1.62
C HIS A 90 17.32 -5.19 0.72
N PRO A 91 17.85 -6.42 0.89
CA PRO A 91 17.43 -7.55 0.06
C PRO A 91 15.95 -7.82 0.18
N THR A 92 15.30 -8.10 -0.97
CA THR A 92 13.89 -8.45 -1.07
C THR A 92 13.73 -9.77 -1.82
N ASN A 93 12.61 -10.46 -1.57
CA ASN A 93 12.23 -11.63 -2.37
C ASN A 93 11.52 -11.20 -3.66
N ASP A 94 10.79 -10.06 -3.65
CA ASP A 94 10.07 -9.51 -4.80
C ASP A 94 10.03 -7.97 -4.76
N ALA A 95 9.34 -7.33 -5.70
CA ALA A 95 9.37 -5.88 -5.92
C ALA A 95 8.13 -5.13 -5.40
N TRP A 96 7.23 -5.80 -4.73
CA TRP A 96 5.89 -5.28 -4.36
C TRP A 96 5.92 -4.43 -3.08
N CYS A 97 6.69 -3.33 -3.13
CA CYS A 97 6.89 -2.41 -2.00
C CYS A 97 5.59 -1.75 -1.52
N ARG A 98 4.57 -1.67 -2.36
CA ARG A 98 3.22 -1.23 -1.97
C ARG A 98 2.70 -2.07 -0.81
N ASP A 99 2.94 -3.39 -0.83
CA ASP A 99 2.34 -4.34 0.09
C ASP A 99 3.24 -4.67 1.29
N HIS A 100 4.54 -4.85 1.04
CA HIS A 100 5.51 -5.16 2.11
C HIS A 100 6.21 -3.92 2.69
N GLY A 101 5.97 -2.73 2.13
CA GLY A 101 6.63 -1.50 2.58
C GLY A 101 6.13 -1.00 3.93
N PRO A 102 6.90 -0.11 4.59
CA PRO A 102 6.54 0.41 5.90
C PRO A 102 5.34 1.35 5.86
N ALA A 103 4.46 1.23 6.84
CA ALA A 103 3.43 2.22 7.08
C ALA A 103 4.01 3.39 7.92
N PHE A 104 4.31 4.52 7.26
CA PHE A 104 4.82 5.71 7.92
C PHE A 104 3.69 6.53 8.56
N LEU A 105 3.76 6.74 9.85
CA LEU A 105 2.83 7.60 10.58
C LEU A 105 3.48 8.92 10.96
N LEU A 106 2.66 9.97 10.98
CA LEU A 106 3.04 11.31 11.40
C LEU A 106 2.38 11.64 12.74
N ASN A 107 3.10 12.34 13.63
CA ASN A 107 2.51 12.81 14.87
C ASN A 107 1.73 14.11 14.65
N LYS A 108 0.49 14.19 15.17
CA LYS A 108 -0.38 15.38 15.04
C LYS A 108 0.17 16.64 15.74
N ASN A 109 1.01 16.45 16.76
CA ASN A 109 1.45 17.53 17.67
C ASN A 109 2.94 17.86 17.53
N THR A 110 3.70 17.00 16.85
CA THR A 110 5.17 17.16 16.68
C THR A 110 5.54 16.89 15.21
N THR A 111 6.83 16.96 14.90
CA THR A 111 7.36 16.58 13.58
C THR A 111 7.84 15.13 13.55
N GLU A 112 7.57 14.37 14.61
CA GLU A 112 8.03 13.00 14.73
C GLU A 112 7.29 12.07 13.76
N LYS A 113 8.04 11.11 13.26
CA LYS A 113 7.56 10.02 12.43
C LYS A 113 7.79 8.69 13.13
N THR A 114 6.96 7.74 12.85
CA THR A 114 7.15 6.34 13.27
C THR A 114 6.74 5.40 12.16
N ILE A 115 7.10 4.13 12.29
CA ILE A 115 6.71 3.08 11.36
C ILE A 115 5.80 2.10 12.09
N VAL A 116 4.75 1.66 11.42
CA VAL A 116 4.08 0.41 11.76
C VAL A 116 4.57 -0.66 10.80
N ASP A 117 5.13 -1.71 11.38
CA ASP A 117 5.64 -2.89 10.70
C ASP A 117 4.57 -4.00 10.80
N TRP A 118 3.72 -4.06 9.77
CA TRP A 118 2.72 -5.09 9.64
C TRP A 118 3.35 -6.39 9.13
N GLY A 119 2.85 -7.53 9.57
CA GLY A 119 3.29 -8.80 9.01
C GLY A 119 2.89 -8.93 7.54
N TYR A 120 3.79 -9.46 6.73
CA TYR A 120 3.56 -9.73 5.31
C TYR A 120 3.70 -11.23 5.03
N ASN A 121 2.75 -11.82 4.31
CA ASN A 121 2.76 -13.25 4.00
C ASN A 121 2.56 -13.58 2.51
N ALA A 122 2.94 -12.66 1.62
CA ALA A 122 2.82 -12.79 0.17
C ALA A 122 1.39 -13.22 -0.26
N TRP A 123 0.42 -12.39 0.16
CA TRP A 123 -1.01 -12.53 -0.15
C TRP A 123 -1.59 -13.90 0.26
N GLY A 124 -1.28 -14.34 1.47
CA GLY A 124 -1.78 -15.60 1.99
C GLY A 124 -0.94 -16.82 1.59
N ASN A 125 0.37 -16.71 1.58
CA ASN A 125 1.35 -17.75 1.18
C ASN A 125 1.26 -18.18 -0.29
N LYS A 126 0.77 -17.33 -1.18
CA LYS A 126 0.70 -17.65 -2.61
C LYS A 126 2.06 -17.67 -3.30
N TYR A 127 2.98 -16.81 -2.85
CA TYR A 127 4.28 -16.57 -3.53
C TYR A 127 5.49 -16.61 -2.59
N PRO A 128 5.72 -17.72 -1.86
CA PRO A 128 6.91 -17.86 -1.02
C PRO A 128 8.21 -17.94 -1.86
N PRO A 129 9.39 -17.62 -1.28
CA PRO A 129 9.58 -17.05 0.04
C PRO A 129 9.24 -15.55 0.10
N TYR A 130 9.01 -15.01 1.29
CA TYR A 130 8.72 -13.60 1.55
C TYR A 130 9.40 -13.05 2.82
N ASP A 131 10.27 -13.82 3.41
CA ASP A 131 10.99 -13.51 4.65
C ASP A 131 11.87 -12.25 4.53
N LEU A 132 12.41 -11.97 3.35
CA LEU A 132 13.17 -10.76 3.08
C LEU A 132 12.25 -9.54 2.89
N ASP A 133 11.05 -9.74 2.34
CA ASP A 133 10.05 -8.69 2.15
C ASP A 133 9.45 -8.26 3.49
N ASP A 134 9.11 -9.23 4.34
CA ASP A 134 8.49 -9.03 5.66
C ASP A 134 9.34 -8.19 6.61
N VAL A 135 10.67 -8.18 6.46
CA VAL A 135 11.57 -7.40 7.32
C VAL A 135 11.90 -6.00 6.82
N ILE A 136 11.45 -5.63 5.63
CA ILE A 136 11.77 -4.33 5.00
C ILE A 136 11.37 -3.13 5.89
N PRO A 137 10.18 -3.08 6.52
CA PRO A 137 9.82 -1.96 7.38
C PRO A 137 10.80 -1.77 8.55
N THR A 138 11.22 -2.84 9.20
CA THR A 138 12.22 -2.82 10.26
C THR A 138 13.60 -2.35 9.77
N LEU A 139 14.05 -2.78 8.57
CA LEU A 139 15.33 -2.32 8.00
C LEU A 139 15.31 -0.83 7.69
N ILE A 140 14.21 -0.33 7.13
CA ILE A 140 14.01 1.09 6.83
C ILE A 140 13.96 1.90 8.14
N ALA A 141 13.23 1.42 9.15
CA ALA A 141 13.20 2.08 10.45
C ALA A 141 14.58 2.22 11.08
N LYS A 142 15.37 1.16 11.04
CA LYS A 142 16.76 1.15 11.51
C LYS A 142 17.63 2.13 10.74
N GLN A 143 17.50 2.19 9.41
CA GLN A 143 18.24 3.10 8.53
C GLN A 143 18.00 4.56 8.88
N PHE A 144 16.76 4.93 9.25
CA PHE A 144 16.37 6.30 9.57
C PHE A 144 16.26 6.58 11.08
N ASN A 145 16.62 5.60 11.92
CA ASN A 145 16.52 5.69 13.38
C ASN A 145 15.11 6.09 13.85
N LEU A 146 14.08 5.45 13.25
CA LEU A 146 12.68 5.68 13.57
C LEU A 146 12.16 4.64 14.57
N PRO A 147 11.27 5.03 15.49
CA PRO A 147 10.53 4.08 16.31
C PRO A 147 9.66 3.15 15.44
N VAL A 148 9.43 1.93 15.91
CA VAL A 148 8.61 0.92 15.23
C VAL A 148 7.57 0.35 16.16
N PHE A 149 6.36 0.15 15.64
CA PHE A 149 5.28 -0.60 16.28
C PHE A 149 5.02 -1.88 15.50
N TYR A 150 4.87 -2.99 16.21
CA TYR A 150 4.62 -4.32 15.65
C TYR A 150 3.23 -4.80 16.06
N PRO A 151 2.21 -4.70 15.20
CA PRO A 151 0.85 -5.18 15.52
C PRO A 151 0.76 -6.70 15.69
N GLY A 152 1.62 -7.44 14.98
CA GLY A 152 1.63 -8.91 15.03
C GLY A 152 0.51 -9.57 14.22
N ILE A 153 -0.10 -8.85 13.28
CA ILE A 153 -1.08 -9.38 12.32
C ILE A 153 -0.63 -9.07 10.90
N VAL A 154 -1.13 -9.85 9.94
CA VAL A 154 -0.85 -9.66 8.51
C VAL A 154 -1.69 -8.52 7.95
N MET A 155 -1.05 -7.61 7.20
CA MET A 155 -1.68 -6.47 6.53
C MET A 155 -0.81 -6.01 5.36
N GLU A 156 -1.39 -5.87 4.19
CA GLU A 156 -0.72 -5.31 3.02
C GLU A 156 -1.11 -3.83 2.84
N GLY A 157 -0.16 -3.02 2.33
CA GLY A 157 -0.42 -1.61 2.06
C GLY A 157 -1.51 -1.37 1.01
N GLY A 158 -1.66 -2.27 0.03
CA GLY A 158 -2.71 -2.24 -0.98
C GLY A 158 -4.10 -2.57 -0.46
N SER A 159 -4.20 -3.24 0.69
CA SER A 159 -5.47 -3.61 1.31
C SER A 159 -6.20 -2.46 2.00
N VAL A 160 -5.58 -1.28 2.13
CA VAL A 160 -6.13 -0.13 2.87
C VAL A 160 -5.96 1.18 2.09
N GLU A 161 -6.95 2.06 2.19
CA GLU A 161 -6.99 3.35 1.53
C GLU A 161 -7.45 4.45 2.51
N PHE A 162 -6.86 5.64 2.47
CA PHE A 162 -7.04 6.66 3.50
C PHE A 162 -7.46 8.02 2.93
N ASN A 163 -8.41 8.68 3.58
CA ASN A 163 -8.80 10.04 3.23
C ASN A 163 -8.01 11.14 3.95
N GLY A 164 -7.08 10.80 4.85
CA GLY A 164 -6.31 11.74 5.66
C GLY A 164 -7.12 12.54 6.68
N LYS A 165 -8.40 12.20 6.90
CA LYS A 165 -9.32 12.85 7.84
C LYS A 165 -9.97 11.85 8.81
N GLY A 166 -9.28 10.73 9.07
CA GLY A 166 -9.70 9.73 10.03
C GLY A 166 -10.57 8.61 9.47
N THR A 167 -10.83 8.58 8.16
CA THR A 167 -11.54 7.48 7.50
C THR A 167 -10.57 6.60 6.73
N LEU A 168 -10.71 5.30 6.91
CA LEU A 168 -10.06 4.23 6.15
C LEU A 168 -11.13 3.48 5.35
N LEU A 169 -10.82 3.12 4.11
CA LEU A 169 -11.62 2.26 3.25
C LEU A 169 -10.85 0.97 2.97
N THR A 170 -11.54 -0.17 3.00
CA THR A 170 -10.96 -1.49 2.76
C THR A 170 -12.00 -2.45 2.18
N SER A 171 -11.60 -3.69 1.87
CA SER A 171 -12.49 -4.74 1.36
C SER A 171 -12.62 -5.92 2.35
N THR A 172 -13.80 -6.52 2.41
CA THR A 172 -14.02 -7.75 3.17
C THR A 172 -13.34 -8.95 2.50
N ALA A 173 -13.30 -8.98 1.19
CA ALA A 173 -12.66 -10.05 0.43
C ALA A 173 -11.18 -10.24 0.81
N CYS A 174 -10.46 -9.14 1.07
CA CYS A 174 -9.06 -9.18 1.47
C CYS A 174 -8.90 -9.35 2.99
N LEU A 175 -9.32 -8.37 3.81
CA LEU A 175 -8.95 -8.35 5.22
C LEU A 175 -9.66 -9.43 6.06
N LEU A 176 -10.82 -9.91 5.63
CA LEU A 176 -11.52 -11.03 6.28
C LEU A 176 -11.22 -12.38 5.61
N ASN A 177 -10.30 -12.42 4.64
CA ASN A 177 -9.88 -13.68 4.04
C ASN A 177 -9.14 -14.53 5.08
N PRO A 178 -9.51 -15.82 5.25
CA PRO A 178 -8.88 -16.69 6.24
C PRO A 178 -7.38 -16.94 6.00
N ASN A 179 -6.86 -16.60 4.83
CA ASN A 179 -5.43 -16.73 4.53
C ASN A 179 -4.57 -15.57 5.06
N ARG A 180 -5.18 -14.57 5.71
CA ARG A 180 -4.47 -13.47 6.40
C ARG A 180 -4.45 -13.70 7.91
N ASN A 181 -5.57 -13.45 8.57
CA ASN A 181 -5.69 -13.50 10.03
C ASN A 181 -6.89 -14.35 10.46
N PRO A 182 -6.88 -15.69 10.26
CA PRO A 182 -8.04 -16.56 10.47
C PRO A 182 -8.56 -16.61 11.90
N HIS A 183 -7.78 -16.14 12.86
CA HIS A 183 -8.10 -16.09 14.28
C HIS A 183 -8.76 -14.76 14.71
N LEU A 184 -8.89 -13.78 13.80
CA LEU A 184 -9.48 -12.48 14.09
C LEU A 184 -10.84 -12.33 13.40
N HIS A 185 -11.76 -11.65 14.12
CA HIS A 185 -13.05 -11.21 13.59
C HIS A 185 -12.95 -9.74 13.13
N GLN A 186 -13.95 -9.29 12.39
CA GLN A 186 -13.98 -7.94 11.81
C GLN A 186 -13.74 -6.86 12.86
N GLU A 187 -14.41 -6.89 13.99
CA GLU A 187 -14.28 -5.88 15.06
C GLU A 187 -12.86 -5.85 15.65
N GLN A 188 -12.18 -6.98 15.68
CA GLN A 188 -10.81 -7.06 16.15
C GLN A 188 -9.85 -6.44 15.12
N ILE A 189 -10.05 -6.73 13.83
CA ILE A 189 -9.28 -6.11 12.74
C ILE A 189 -9.51 -4.59 12.75
N GLU A 190 -10.76 -4.12 12.86
CA GLU A 190 -11.08 -2.69 12.96
C GLU A 190 -10.36 -2.03 14.14
N LYS A 191 -10.26 -2.73 15.27
CA LYS A 191 -9.50 -2.23 16.42
C LYS A 191 -8.02 -2.07 16.09
N TYR A 192 -7.38 -3.05 15.43
CA TYR A 192 -6.00 -2.92 14.98
C TYR A 192 -5.83 -1.75 14.02
N LEU A 193 -6.71 -1.60 13.03
CA LEU A 193 -6.67 -0.48 12.09
C LEU A 193 -6.79 0.87 12.80
N CYS A 194 -7.74 0.98 13.74
CA CYS A 194 -7.92 2.20 14.54
C CYS A 194 -6.68 2.52 15.39
N ASP A 195 -6.14 1.54 16.08
CA ASP A 195 -5.04 1.72 17.04
C ASP A 195 -3.71 2.02 16.35
N TYR A 196 -3.44 1.35 15.21
CA TYR A 196 -2.15 1.43 14.55
C TYR A 196 -2.09 2.41 13.37
N TYR A 197 -3.20 2.72 12.71
CA TYR A 197 -3.26 3.79 11.70
C TYR A 197 -3.80 5.12 12.25
N GLY A 198 -4.35 5.12 13.47
CA GLY A 198 -4.89 6.34 14.08
C GLY A 198 -6.15 6.86 13.42
N VAL A 199 -6.93 5.97 12.76
CA VAL A 199 -8.22 6.29 12.15
C VAL A 199 -9.37 6.19 13.16
N GLU A 200 -10.53 6.74 12.82
CA GLU A 200 -11.73 6.79 13.64
C GLU A 200 -12.91 6.08 12.99
N GLN A 201 -12.86 5.86 11.68
CA GLN A 201 -13.90 5.23 10.89
C GLN A 201 -13.30 4.26 9.89
N ILE A 202 -13.93 3.10 9.74
CA ILE A 202 -13.58 2.11 8.73
C ILE A 202 -14.82 1.87 7.86
N LEU A 203 -14.66 2.00 6.57
CA LEU A 203 -15.66 1.72 5.56
C LEU A 203 -15.27 0.47 4.79
N TRP A 204 -16.24 -0.38 4.50
CA TRP A 204 -16.02 -1.67 3.86
C TRP A 204 -16.76 -1.76 2.54
N VAL A 205 -16.05 -2.13 1.47
CA VAL A 205 -16.67 -2.72 0.28
C VAL A 205 -16.51 -4.24 0.35
N ASN A 206 -17.29 -4.97 -0.46
CA ASN A 206 -17.28 -6.42 -0.35
C ASN A 206 -16.22 -7.08 -1.23
N GLU A 207 -16.15 -6.66 -2.50
CA GLU A 207 -15.54 -7.45 -3.55
C GLU A 207 -14.28 -6.78 -4.12
N GLY A 208 -13.39 -7.60 -4.68
CA GLY A 208 -12.33 -7.19 -5.59
C GLY A 208 -12.74 -7.35 -7.04
N ILE A 209 -11.76 -7.58 -7.92
CA ILE A 209 -11.94 -7.90 -9.34
C ILE A 209 -11.53 -9.35 -9.62
N ILE A 210 -12.17 -10.00 -10.56
CA ILE A 210 -11.86 -11.38 -10.93
C ILE A 210 -10.47 -11.46 -11.56
N GLY A 211 -9.66 -12.39 -11.08
CA GLY A 211 -8.28 -12.58 -11.50
C GLY A 211 -7.25 -11.78 -10.70
N ASP A 212 -7.69 -11.02 -9.71
CA ASP A 212 -6.79 -10.38 -8.75
C ASP A 212 -6.18 -11.39 -7.78
N ASP A 213 -4.85 -11.48 -7.79
CA ASP A 213 -4.08 -12.39 -6.94
C ASP A 213 -4.01 -11.92 -5.48
N THR A 214 -4.41 -10.69 -5.19
CA THR A 214 -4.35 -10.08 -3.86
C THR A 214 -5.55 -10.39 -2.99
N ASP A 215 -6.57 -11.09 -3.53
CA ASP A 215 -7.86 -11.39 -2.91
C ASP A 215 -8.76 -10.16 -2.69
N GLY A 216 -8.67 -9.15 -3.54
CA GLY A 216 -9.53 -7.98 -3.48
C GLY A 216 -8.92 -6.79 -2.74
N HIS A 217 -7.69 -6.44 -3.07
CA HIS A 217 -7.10 -5.19 -2.60
C HIS A 217 -7.99 -3.99 -2.96
N ILE A 218 -8.12 -3.08 -2.01
CA ILE A 218 -8.95 -1.89 -2.21
C ILE A 218 -8.34 -0.92 -3.23
N ASP A 219 -7.01 -0.84 -3.32
CA ASP A 219 -6.32 0.07 -4.22
C ASP A 219 -6.44 -0.30 -5.70
N ASP A 220 -6.85 -1.54 -6.02
CA ASP A 220 -7.20 -1.97 -7.36
C ASP A 220 -8.58 -1.47 -7.81
N THR A 221 -9.45 -1.11 -6.86
CA THR A 221 -10.85 -0.81 -7.16
C THR A 221 -11.29 0.58 -6.74
N VAL A 222 -10.77 1.13 -5.63
CA VAL A 222 -11.19 2.44 -5.09
C VAL A 222 -10.00 3.19 -4.53
N ARG A 223 -9.80 4.45 -4.97
CA ARG A 223 -8.72 5.32 -4.48
C ARG A 223 -9.26 6.69 -4.06
N PHE A 224 -8.86 7.18 -2.89
CA PHE A 224 -9.12 8.58 -2.52
C PHE A 224 -8.22 9.53 -3.32
N VAL A 225 -8.81 10.55 -3.95
CA VAL A 225 -8.08 11.63 -4.63
C VAL A 225 -8.10 12.94 -3.85
N ASN A 226 -8.96 13.02 -2.85
CA ASN A 226 -8.98 14.05 -1.80
C ASN A 226 -9.82 13.55 -0.62
N ALA A 227 -10.02 14.40 0.39
CA ALA A 227 -10.65 13.98 1.66
C ALA A 227 -12.09 13.45 1.55
N ASN A 228 -12.79 13.69 0.44
CA ASN A 228 -14.20 13.33 0.26
C ASN A 228 -14.54 12.77 -1.14
N THR A 229 -13.54 12.59 -2.01
CA THR A 229 -13.74 12.08 -3.37
C THR A 229 -12.94 10.81 -3.59
N VAL A 230 -13.60 9.80 -4.14
CA VAL A 230 -12.97 8.55 -4.58
C VAL A 230 -13.09 8.38 -6.09
N LEU A 231 -12.05 7.81 -6.71
CA LEU A 231 -12.14 7.13 -8.00
C LEU A 231 -12.57 5.69 -7.72
N THR A 232 -13.47 5.13 -8.50
CA THR A 232 -13.83 3.72 -8.42
C THR A 232 -13.95 3.12 -9.81
N VAL A 233 -13.44 1.90 -9.94
CA VAL A 233 -13.57 1.13 -11.18
C VAL A 233 -15.01 0.67 -11.34
N VAL A 234 -15.52 0.73 -12.57
CA VAL A 234 -16.85 0.22 -12.96
C VAL A 234 -16.73 -0.57 -14.25
N GLU A 235 -17.51 -1.66 -14.36
CA GLU A 235 -17.71 -2.36 -15.62
C GLU A 235 -19.11 -2.02 -16.15
N GLU A 236 -19.18 -1.61 -17.42
CA GLU A 236 -20.43 -1.22 -18.09
C GLU A 236 -21.09 -2.38 -18.85
N LYS A 237 -20.30 -3.39 -19.23
CA LYS A 237 -20.77 -4.54 -19.99
C LYS A 237 -21.41 -5.56 -19.06
N LYS A 238 -22.72 -5.70 -19.13
CA LYS A 238 -23.51 -6.60 -18.26
C LYS A 238 -23.15 -8.09 -18.36
N ASN A 239 -22.45 -8.49 -19.40
CA ASN A 239 -22.02 -9.87 -19.62
C ASN A 239 -20.55 -10.09 -19.22
N ASP A 240 -19.89 -9.10 -18.66
CA ASP A 240 -18.58 -9.25 -18.05
C ASP A 240 -18.72 -9.77 -16.62
N ASP A 241 -17.80 -10.65 -16.23
CA ASP A 241 -17.84 -11.30 -14.91
C ASP A 241 -17.63 -10.30 -13.76
N ASN A 242 -16.99 -9.16 -14.01
CA ASN A 242 -16.79 -8.09 -13.03
C ASN A 242 -17.99 -7.15 -12.87
N TYR A 243 -19.00 -7.22 -13.77
CA TYR A 243 -20.11 -6.27 -13.76
C TYR A 243 -20.85 -6.25 -12.41
N GLU A 244 -21.36 -7.39 -11.97
CA GLU A 244 -22.16 -7.46 -10.73
C GLU A 244 -21.34 -7.08 -9.49
N LEU A 245 -20.08 -7.50 -9.41
CA LEU A 245 -19.17 -7.22 -8.30
C LEU A 245 -18.91 -5.71 -8.15
N LEU A 246 -18.52 -5.06 -9.25
CA LEU A 246 -18.21 -3.64 -9.26
C LEU A 246 -19.47 -2.75 -9.10
N GLN A 247 -20.61 -3.16 -9.66
CA GLN A 247 -21.89 -2.48 -9.42
C GLN A 247 -22.33 -2.59 -7.94
N HIS A 248 -22.04 -3.73 -7.29
CA HIS A 248 -22.29 -3.87 -5.86
C HIS A 248 -21.43 -2.90 -5.03
N ASN A 249 -20.12 -2.87 -5.28
CA ASN A 249 -19.20 -1.93 -4.62
C ASN A 249 -19.61 -0.47 -4.84
N LEU A 250 -19.96 -0.09 -6.07
CA LEU A 250 -20.45 1.25 -6.40
C LEU A 250 -21.70 1.61 -5.59
N LYS A 251 -22.64 0.68 -5.46
CA LYS A 251 -23.86 0.88 -4.65
C LYS A 251 -23.53 1.09 -3.17
N GLN A 252 -22.57 0.32 -2.62
CA GLN A 252 -22.12 0.50 -1.25
C GLN A 252 -21.48 1.88 -1.06
N LEU A 253 -20.56 2.28 -1.93
CA LEU A 253 -19.89 3.59 -1.88
C LEU A 253 -20.91 4.74 -1.91
N LYS A 254 -21.95 4.67 -2.73
CA LYS A 254 -23.04 5.68 -2.80
C LYS A 254 -23.83 5.81 -1.49
N GLN A 255 -23.83 4.78 -0.66
CA GLN A 255 -24.52 4.79 0.65
C GLN A 255 -23.62 5.23 1.81
N MET A 256 -22.32 5.21 1.62
CA MET A 256 -21.35 5.55 2.67
C MET A 256 -21.43 7.02 3.08
N ARG A 257 -21.09 7.25 4.34
CA ARG A 257 -20.97 8.60 4.92
C ARG A 257 -19.63 8.70 5.62
N LEU A 258 -18.96 9.81 5.40
CA LEU A 258 -17.74 10.17 6.12
C LEU A 258 -18.06 10.59 7.57
N LEU A 259 -17.05 10.71 8.41
CA LEU A 259 -17.17 11.13 9.83
C LEU A 259 -18.00 12.41 10.03
N ASN A 260 -17.95 13.33 9.09
CA ASN A 260 -18.72 14.57 9.13
C ASN A 260 -20.17 14.45 8.57
N GLY A 261 -20.61 13.22 8.25
CA GLY A 261 -21.93 12.94 7.70
C GLY A 261 -22.09 13.19 6.18
N GLN A 262 -21.06 13.71 5.50
CA GLN A 262 -21.10 13.94 4.05
C GLN A 262 -21.03 12.63 3.28
N GLN A 263 -21.67 12.58 2.12
CA GLN A 263 -21.51 11.50 1.15
C GLN A 263 -20.14 11.60 0.47
N LEU A 264 -19.64 10.45 0.01
CA LEU A 264 -18.53 10.42 -0.92
C LEU A 264 -18.92 11.04 -2.27
N ASN A 265 -18.05 11.87 -2.82
CA ASN A 265 -18.06 12.16 -4.23
C ASN A 265 -17.41 10.99 -4.97
N ILE A 266 -18.08 10.47 -5.99
CA ILE A 266 -17.63 9.28 -6.70
C ILE A 266 -17.35 9.66 -8.14
N VAL A 267 -16.15 9.35 -8.62
CA VAL A 267 -15.76 9.43 -10.03
C VAL A 267 -15.60 8.00 -10.54
N GLU A 268 -16.44 7.64 -11.49
CA GLU A 268 -16.46 6.30 -12.08
C GLU A 268 -15.42 6.21 -13.21
N LEU A 269 -14.58 5.18 -13.18
CA LEU A 269 -13.59 4.87 -14.21
C LEU A 269 -13.99 3.57 -14.89
N PRO A 270 -14.24 3.56 -16.21
CA PRO A 270 -14.49 2.33 -16.96
C PRO A 270 -13.29 1.38 -16.89
N MET A 271 -13.58 0.08 -16.78
CA MET A 271 -12.62 -1.00 -16.81
C MET A 271 -12.12 -1.29 -18.24
#